data_6f11972167a6a5f578d4344583919832
#
_entry.id   6f11972167a6a5f578d4344583919832
#
_cell.length_a   1.000
_cell.length_b   1.000
_cell.length_c   1.000
_cell.angle_alpha   90.00
_cell.angle_beta   90.00
_cell.angle_gamma   90.00
#
_symmetry.space_group_name_H-M   'P 1'
#
loop_
_entity.id
_entity.type
_entity.pdbx_description
1 polymer ?
#
loop_
_entity_poly.entity_id
_entity_poly.type
_entity_poly.pdbx_seq_one_letter_code
_entity_poly.pdbx_strand_id
1 'polypeptide(L)'
;MKNVLLTGASRGVGLAICTELLKLGYTVYAVSRSMSDELKALQNAYPTALHFKSADLSNPENAVKEIFFDNFVSNSIKLYGLVNNAAEAYDDIATNISLEKMRHCFDVNLFSSVLFSKYAIRNMIYNHSEGSIVHISSICAHTGFKGLSVYAATKGAIEAFSVNLAREWGRKGIRSNCIAPGFMKTSMSASLGDEALDKIRNRTSLGKFADLKDIANAAAFLLSEQSASITGTTIRIDSGSI
;
A
#
# COMPACT_ATOMS: atom_id res chain seq x y z
N MET A 1 -11.14 -14.83 -12.57
CA MET A 1 -10.86 -13.47 -12.07
C MET A 1 -9.57 -13.50 -11.26
N LYS A 2 -8.78 -12.43 -11.27
CA LYS A 2 -7.53 -12.32 -10.50
C LYS A 2 -7.84 -11.75 -9.10
N ASN A 3 -7.47 -12.46 -8.04
CA ASN A 3 -7.72 -12.05 -6.65
C ASN A 3 -6.57 -11.19 -6.15
N VAL A 4 -6.87 -10.02 -5.57
CA VAL A 4 -5.90 -9.10 -4.99
C VAL A 4 -6.25 -8.82 -3.53
N LEU A 5 -5.30 -9.01 -2.63
CA LEU A 5 -5.40 -8.58 -1.24
C LEU A 5 -4.90 -7.15 -1.12
N LEU A 6 -5.72 -6.26 -0.53
CA LEU A 6 -5.42 -4.83 -0.39
C LEU A 6 -5.55 -4.39 1.06
N THR A 7 -4.49 -3.85 1.65
CA THR A 7 -4.51 -3.27 3.00
C THR A 7 -4.78 -1.77 2.98
N GLY A 8 -5.48 -1.25 3.99
CA GLY A 8 -5.80 0.18 4.09
C GLY A 8 -6.81 0.67 3.06
N ALA A 9 -7.80 -0.17 2.71
CA ALA A 9 -8.73 0.06 1.59
C ALA A 9 -9.83 1.10 1.85
N SER A 10 -10.03 1.55 3.11
CA SER A 10 -11.22 2.32 3.48
C SER A 10 -11.23 3.78 3.01
N ARG A 11 -10.08 4.37 2.67
CA ARG A 11 -9.98 5.79 2.28
C ARG A 11 -8.73 6.09 1.44
N GLY A 12 -8.69 7.30 0.88
CA GLY A 12 -7.50 7.83 0.20
C GLY A 12 -6.98 6.92 -0.92
N VAL A 13 -5.67 6.69 -0.94
CA VAL A 13 -4.99 5.86 -1.95
C VAL A 13 -5.57 4.45 -2.01
N GLY A 14 -5.80 3.80 -0.86
CA GLY A 14 -6.33 2.44 -0.83
C GLY A 14 -7.73 2.33 -1.44
N LEU A 15 -8.62 3.29 -1.15
CA LEU A 15 -9.96 3.33 -1.74
C LEU A 15 -9.89 3.57 -3.26
N ALA A 16 -9.00 4.46 -3.72
CA ALA A 16 -8.80 4.71 -5.14
C ALA A 16 -8.27 3.45 -5.87
N ILE A 17 -7.31 2.75 -5.27
CA ILE A 17 -6.80 1.46 -5.79
C ILE A 17 -7.91 0.42 -5.83
N CYS A 18 -8.69 0.27 -4.74
CA CYS A 18 -9.81 -0.65 -4.67
C CYS A 18 -10.80 -0.40 -5.81
N THR A 19 -11.19 0.86 -6.00
CA THR A 19 -12.11 1.28 -7.05
C THR A 19 -11.60 0.94 -8.44
N GLU A 20 -10.33 1.23 -8.72
CA GLU A 20 -9.75 0.98 -10.04
C GLU A 20 -9.62 -0.52 -10.33
N LEU A 21 -9.17 -1.31 -9.35
CA LEU A 21 -9.09 -2.76 -9.51
C LEU A 21 -10.44 -3.41 -9.79
N LEU A 22 -11.50 -2.98 -9.10
CA LEU A 22 -12.86 -3.47 -9.33
C LEU A 22 -13.36 -3.15 -10.74
N LYS A 23 -13.11 -1.93 -11.24
CA LYS A 23 -13.44 -1.52 -12.63
C LYS A 23 -12.72 -2.37 -13.66
N LEU A 24 -11.50 -2.80 -13.37
CA LEU A 24 -10.69 -3.65 -14.23
C LEU A 24 -11.02 -5.15 -14.10
N GLY A 25 -12.05 -5.52 -13.33
CA GLY A 25 -12.54 -6.89 -13.19
C GLY A 25 -11.72 -7.76 -12.23
N TYR A 26 -10.92 -7.18 -11.34
CA TYR A 26 -10.29 -7.91 -10.25
C TYR A 26 -11.29 -8.22 -9.14
N THR A 27 -11.06 -9.30 -8.41
CA THR A 27 -11.69 -9.53 -7.11
C THR A 27 -10.77 -8.98 -6.02
N VAL A 28 -11.29 -8.08 -5.17
CA VAL A 28 -10.52 -7.41 -4.14
C VAL A 28 -10.89 -7.92 -2.74
N TYR A 29 -9.92 -8.42 -2.02
CA TYR A 29 -9.97 -8.74 -0.60
C TYR A 29 -9.45 -7.54 0.18
N ALA A 30 -10.36 -6.67 0.60
CA ALA A 30 -10.05 -5.40 1.24
C ALA A 30 -9.91 -5.57 2.77
N VAL A 31 -8.84 -5.03 3.33
CA VAL A 31 -8.55 -5.05 4.77
C VAL A 31 -8.34 -3.65 5.28
N SER A 32 -9.03 -3.27 6.35
CA SER A 32 -8.80 -2.04 7.12
C SER A 32 -9.46 -2.15 8.50
N ARG A 33 -9.16 -1.23 9.41
CA ARG A 33 -9.74 -1.22 10.78
C ARG A 33 -11.27 -1.06 10.78
N SER A 34 -11.79 -0.29 9.84
CA SER A 34 -13.23 -0.06 9.70
C SER A 34 -13.63 0.07 8.24
N MET A 35 -14.87 -0.25 7.91
CA MET A 35 -15.47 0.00 6.62
C MET A 35 -15.97 1.45 6.58
N SER A 36 -15.55 2.22 5.58
CA SER A 36 -16.12 3.54 5.31
C SER A 36 -17.40 3.44 4.50
N ASP A 37 -18.19 4.51 4.48
CA ASP A 37 -19.42 4.55 3.68
C ASP A 37 -19.15 4.40 2.19
N GLU A 38 -18.03 4.98 1.70
CA GLU A 38 -17.60 4.86 0.31
C GLU A 38 -17.20 3.42 -0.03
N LEU A 39 -16.49 2.73 0.86
CA LEU A 39 -16.12 1.32 0.65
C LEU A 39 -17.36 0.41 0.70
N LYS A 40 -18.34 0.73 1.56
CA LYS A 40 -19.63 0.05 1.61
C LYS A 40 -20.44 0.26 0.34
N ALA A 41 -20.45 1.47 -0.19
CA ALA A 41 -21.09 1.75 -1.47
C ALA A 41 -20.45 0.96 -2.62
N LEU A 42 -19.11 0.85 -2.64
CA LEU A 42 -18.40 -0.01 -3.60
C LEU A 42 -18.76 -1.50 -3.42
N GLN A 43 -18.86 -1.99 -2.19
CA GLN A 43 -19.26 -3.38 -1.95
C GLN A 43 -20.67 -3.66 -2.45
N ASN A 44 -21.60 -2.72 -2.28
CA ASN A 44 -22.95 -2.85 -2.83
C ASN A 44 -22.97 -2.84 -4.36
N ALA A 45 -22.07 -2.08 -5.00
CA ALA A 45 -21.94 -2.03 -6.46
C ALA A 45 -21.21 -3.29 -7.02
N TYR A 46 -20.33 -3.91 -6.25
CA TYR A 46 -19.53 -5.07 -6.63
C TYR A 46 -19.65 -6.22 -5.61
N PRO A 47 -20.84 -6.74 -5.33
CA PRO A 47 -21.09 -7.63 -4.19
C PRO A 47 -20.36 -8.98 -4.27
N THR A 48 -20.01 -9.44 -5.46
CA THR A 48 -19.27 -10.69 -5.68
C THR A 48 -17.78 -10.50 -5.88
N ALA A 49 -17.34 -9.25 -6.10
CA ALA A 49 -15.95 -8.92 -6.40
C ALA A 49 -15.25 -8.16 -5.27
N LEU A 50 -15.97 -7.56 -4.32
CA LEU A 50 -15.37 -6.90 -3.16
C LEU A 50 -15.75 -7.64 -1.86
N HIS A 51 -14.72 -8.19 -1.24
CA HIS A 51 -14.78 -8.81 0.09
C HIS A 51 -14.08 -7.92 1.09
N PHE A 52 -14.66 -7.74 2.27
CA PHE A 52 -14.10 -6.90 3.33
C PHE A 52 -13.90 -7.68 4.63
N LYS A 53 -12.76 -7.43 5.28
CA LYS A 53 -12.47 -7.90 6.63
C LYS A 53 -11.87 -6.76 7.45
N SER A 54 -12.41 -6.56 8.66
CA SER A 54 -11.80 -5.66 9.64
C SER A 54 -10.59 -6.36 10.27
N ALA A 55 -9.44 -5.67 10.30
CA ALA A 55 -8.25 -6.09 11.02
C ALA A 55 -7.39 -4.89 11.40
N ASP A 56 -6.76 -4.95 12.57
CA ASP A 56 -5.83 -3.94 13.06
C ASP A 56 -4.38 -4.36 12.78
N LEU A 57 -3.73 -3.63 11.89
CA LEU A 57 -2.36 -3.90 11.47
C LEU A 57 -1.30 -3.45 12.48
N SER A 58 -1.69 -2.76 13.56
CA SER A 58 -0.79 -2.45 14.67
C SER A 58 -0.43 -3.70 15.51
N ASN A 59 -1.21 -4.78 15.33
CA ASN A 59 -0.86 -6.12 15.79
C ASN A 59 -0.69 -7.05 14.58
N PRO A 60 0.49 -7.04 13.93
CA PRO A 60 0.69 -7.72 12.65
C PRO A 60 0.45 -9.23 12.69
N GLU A 61 0.81 -9.89 13.81
CA GLU A 61 0.62 -11.35 13.97
C GLU A 61 -0.86 -11.71 14.06
N ASN A 62 -1.63 -10.95 14.84
CA ASN A 62 -3.07 -11.16 14.94
C ASN A 62 -3.77 -10.85 13.61
N ALA A 63 -3.41 -9.75 12.95
CA ALA A 63 -3.96 -9.41 11.64
C ALA A 63 -3.74 -10.52 10.61
N VAL A 64 -2.54 -11.11 10.58
CA VAL A 64 -2.25 -12.26 9.71
C VAL A 64 -3.11 -13.47 10.05
N LYS A 65 -3.31 -13.76 11.35
CA LYS A 65 -4.19 -14.85 11.78
C LYS A 65 -5.60 -14.65 11.25
N GLU A 66 -6.18 -13.47 11.46
CA GLU A 66 -7.55 -13.13 11.01
C GLU A 66 -7.71 -13.21 9.49
N ILE A 67 -6.68 -12.90 8.72
CA ILE A 67 -6.76 -12.85 7.26
C ILE A 67 -6.48 -14.21 6.61
N PHE A 68 -5.43 -14.91 7.03
CA PHE A 68 -4.96 -16.12 6.35
C PHE A 68 -5.34 -17.43 7.05
N PHE A 69 -5.54 -17.41 8.38
CA PHE A 69 -5.87 -18.63 9.13
C PHE A 69 -7.35 -18.74 9.49
N ASP A 70 -8.04 -17.61 9.67
CA ASP A 70 -9.49 -17.57 9.93
C ASP A 70 -10.32 -17.54 8.63
N ASN A 71 -9.75 -18.03 7.53
CA ASN A 71 -10.39 -18.28 6.24
C ASN A 71 -10.90 -17.06 5.44
N PHE A 72 -10.45 -15.83 5.74
CA PHE A 72 -10.78 -14.69 4.86
C PHE A 72 -10.06 -14.80 3.51
N VAL A 73 -8.76 -15.13 3.53
CA VAL A 73 -7.99 -15.55 2.35
C VAL A 73 -7.52 -16.98 2.59
N SER A 74 -8.41 -17.94 2.38
CA SER A 74 -8.08 -19.36 2.53
C SER A 74 -7.14 -19.86 1.43
N ASN A 75 -6.58 -21.06 1.61
CA ASN A 75 -5.73 -21.68 0.60
C ASN A 75 -6.46 -21.99 -0.72
N SER A 76 -7.81 -22.07 -0.73
CA SER A 76 -8.61 -22.22 -1.95
C SER A 76 -8.74 -20.94 -2.76
N ILE A 77 -8.42 -19.77 -2.17
CA ILE A 77 -8.42 -18.49 -2.84
C ILE A 77 -7.03 -18.28 -3.43
N LYS A 78 -6.89 -18.47 -4.74
CA LYS A 78 -5.65 -18.26 -5.47
C LYS A 78 -5.37 -16.76 -5.56
N LEU A 79 -4.45 -16.24 -4.74
CA LEU A 79 -3.99 -14.86 -4.85
C LEU A 79 -3.15 -14.67 -6.12
N TYR A 80 -3.43 -13.58 -6.81
CA TYR A 80 -2.62 -13.05 -7.89
C TYR A 80 -1.83 -11.81 -7.46
N GLY A 81 -2.37 -11.01 -6.54
CA GLY A 81 -1.73 -9.77 -6.11
C GLY A 81 -1.88 -9.46 -4.63
N LEU A 82 -0.94 -8.66 -4.14
CA LEU A 82 -0.99 -8.01 -2.84
C LEU A 82 -0.65 -6.54 -3.02
N VAL A 83 -1.44 -5.66 -2.40
CA VAL A 83 -1.12 -4.23 -2.26
C VAL A 83 -0.98 -3.89 -0.79
N ASN A 84 0.25 -3.68 -0.35
CA ASN A 84 0.57 -3.15 0.98
C ASN A 84 0.47 -1.62 0.94
N ASN A 85 -0.72 -1.10 1.31
CA ASN A 85 -1.01 0.33 1.29
C ASN A 85 -1.25 0.91 2.68
N ALA A 86 -1.71 0.11 3.64
CA ALA A 86 -1.95 0.61 5.00
C ALA A 86 -0.70 1.26 5.60
N ALA A 87 -0.85 2.47 6.13
CA ALA A 87 0.23 3.18 6.79
C ALA A 87 -0.32 4.27 7.74
N GLU A 88 0.49 4.59 8.73
CA GLU A 88 0.31 5.74 9.61
C GLU A 88 1.54 6.63 9.57
N ALA A 89 1.32 7.95 9.57
CA ALA A 89 2.40 8.91 9.74
C ALA A 89 2.69 9.09 11.24
N TYR A 90 3.98 9.18 11.56
CA TYR A 90 4.43 9.64 12.86
C TYR A 90 5.27 10.90 12.65
N ASP A 91 4.77 12.00 13.15
CA ASP A 91 5.36 13.33 13.03
C ASP A 91 5.93 13.77 14.38
N ASP A 92 7.26 13.80 14.48
CA ASP A 92 8.00 14.36 15.61
C ASP A 92 9.45 14.63 15.21
N ILE A 93 10.10 15.59 15.90
CA ILE A 93 11.54 15.83 15.70
C ILE A 93 12.36 14.76 16.42
N ALA A 94 13.56 14.48 15.91
CA ALA A 94 14.39 13.35 16.35
C ALA A 94 14.68 13.32 17.86
N THR A 95 14.75 14.49 18.52
CA THR A 95 14.98 14.60 19.98
C THR A 95 13.77 14.22 20.82
N ASN A 96 12.58 14.17 20.24
CA ASN A 96 11.32 13.94 20.97
C ASN A 96 10.67 12.59 20.62
N ILE A 97 11.37 11.75 19.83
CA ILE A 97 10.81 10.47 19.39
C ILE A 97 10.42 9.60 20.59
N SER A 98 9.15 9.22 20.64
CA SER A 98 8.63 8.21 21.55
C SER A 98 8.91 6.82 20.98
N LEU A 99 9.59 5.96 21.76
CA LEU A 99 9.87 4.58 21.36
C LEU A 99 8.58 3.78 21.13
N GLU A 100 7.55 4.02 21.94
CA GLU A 100 6.23 3.37 21.81
C GLU A 100 5.57 3.73 20.47
N LYS A 101 5.48 5.04 20.14
CA LYS A 101 4.89 5.51 18.88
C LYS A 101 5.73 5.07 17.67
N MET A 102 7.07 5.06 17.81
CA MET A 102 7.94 4.54 16.78
C MET A 102 7.67 3.05 16.51
N ARG A 103 7.59 2.21 17.56
CA ARG A 103 7.25 0.78 17.40
C ARG A 103 5.92 0.61 16.71
N HIS A 104 4.88 1.32 17.15
CA HIS A 104 3.56 1.30 16.52
C HIS A 104 3.61 1.66 15.03
N CYS A 105 4.36 2.72 14.66
CA CYS A 105 4.55 3.09 13.27
C CYS A 105 5.24 1.98 12.45
N PHE A 106 6.27 1.32 13.02
CA PHE A 106 6.93 0.17 12.39
C PHE A 106 6.00 -1.04 12.28
N ASP A 107 5.19 -1.32 13.30
CA ASP A 107 4.22 -2.42 13.27
C ASP A 107 3.24 -2.24 12.11
N VAL A 108 2.62 -1.06 12.00
CA VAL A 108 1.64 -0.76 10.94
C VAL A 108 2.29 -0.70 9.56
N ASN A 109 3.42 0.03 9.40
CA ASN A 109 3.93 0.37 8.08
C ASN A 109 4.85 -0.71 7.49
N LEU A 110 5.62 -1.41 8.35
CA LEU A 110 6.64 -2.35 7.90
C LEU A 110 6.30 -3.79 8.29
N PHE A 111 6.16 -4.11 9.58
CA PHE A 111 6.04 -5.50 10.01
C PHE A 111 4.77 -6.15 9.48
N SER A 112 3.64 -5.42 9.46
CA SER A 112 2.42 -5.90 8.81
C SER A 112 2.66 -6.20 7.33
N SER A 113 3.29 -5.28 6.59
CA SER A 113 3.57 -5.44 5.15
C SER A 113 4.48 -6.63 4.88
N VAL A 114 5.50 -6.85 5.72
CA VAL A 114 6.41 -8.02 5.65
C VAL A 114 5.64 -9.31 5.86
N LEU A 115 4.82 -9.39 6.92
CA LEU A 115 4.05 -10.60 7.22
C LEU A 115 2.96 -10.88 6.18
N PHE A 116 2.24 -9.86 5.72
CA PHE A 116 1.27 -10.02 4.63
C PHE A 116 1.94 -10.51 3.34
N SER A 117 3.11 -9.99 3.00
CA SER A 117 3.91 -10.46 1.86
C SER A 117 4.33 -11.91 2.01
N LYS A 118 4.83 -12.31 3.20
CA LYS A 118 5.17 -13.70 3.51
C LYS A 118 4.01 -14.65 3.22
N TYR A 119 2.82 -14.35 3.71
CA TYR A 119 1.68 -15.27 3.57
C TYR A 119 1.04 -15.18 2.18
N ALA A 120 1.05 -14.04 1.52
CA ALA A 120 0.64 -13.93 0.12
C ALA A 120 1.56 -14.75 -0.80
N ILE A 121 2.87 -14.68 -0.63
CA ILE A 121 3.85 -15.49 -1.38
C ILE A 121 3.60 -16.99 -1.11
N ARG A 122 3.40 -17.39 0.15
CA ARG A 122 3.09 -18.80 0.49
C ARG A 122 1.82 -19.27 -0.20
N ASN A 123 0.76 -18.44 -0.24
CA ASN A 123 -0.48 -18.75 -0.96
C ASN A 123 -0.23 -18.88 -2.48
N MET A 124 0.53 -17.96 -3.09
CA MET A 124 0.88 -18.02 -4.51
C MET A 124 1.65 -19.31 -4.83
N ILE A 125 2.65 -19.67 -4.01
CA ILE A 125 3.44 -20.91 -4.20
C ILE A 125 2.55 -22.14 -4.04
N TYR A 126 1.72 -22.20 -2.99
CA TYR A 126 0.79 -23.31 -2.75
C TYR A 126 -0.16 -23.54 -3.95
N ASN A 127 -0.62 -22.45 -4.55
CA ASN A 127 -1.52 -22.49 -5.70
C ASN A 127 -0.80 -22.54 -7.06
N HIS A 128 0.51 -22.72 -7.09
CA HIS A 128 1.31 -22.69 -8.33
C HIS A 128 0.99 -21.48 -9.21
N SER A 129 0.86 -20.30 -8.60
CA SER A 129 0.54 -19.06 -9.30
C SER A 129 1.70 -18.09 -9.35
N GLU A 130 1.86 -17.44 -10.49
CA GLU A 130 2.58 -16.18 -10.58
C GLU A 130 1.83 -15.08 -9.84
N GLY A 131 2.52 -13.97 -9.53
CA GLY A 131 1.88 -12.88 -8.81
C GLY A 131 2.63 -11.55 -8.86
N SER A 132 2.01 -10.53 -8.30
CA SER A 132 2.60 -9.20 -8.18
C SER A 132 2.31 -8.59 -6.81
N ILE A 133 3.35 -8.10 -6.15
CA ILE A 133 3.27 -7.38 -4.89
C ILE A 133 3.59 -5.92 -5.15
N VAL A 134 2.72 -5.03 -4.70
CA VAL A 134 2.91 -3.58 -4.78
C VAL A 134 2.92 -3.01 -3.37
N HIS A 135 3.97 -2.28 -3.04
CA HIS A 135 4.09 -1.57 -1.77
C HIS A 135 3.93 -0.07 -1.99
N ILE A 136 3.07 0.58 -1.20
CA ILE A 136 2.95 2.03 -1.23
C ILE A 136 3.98 2.63 -0.27
N SER A 137 5.05 3.15 -0.85
CA SER A 137 6.12 3.89 -0.17
C SER A 137 5.76 5.39 -0.04
N SER A 138 6.71 6.26 -0.13
CA SER A 138 6.58 7.73 -0.12
C SER A 138 7.86 8.37 -0.62
N ILE A 139 7.77 9.58 -1.20
CA ILE A 139 8.95 10.41 -1.47
C ILE A 139 9.76 10.72 -0.20
N CYS A 140 9.17 10.57 1.00
CA CYS A 140 9.90 10.71 2.27
C CYS A 140 11.07 9.72 2.41
N ALA A 141 11.05 8.59 1.67
CA ALA A 141 12.17 7.65 1.62
C ALA A 141 13.37 8.19 0.81
N HIS A 142 13.15 9.21 -0.03
CA HIS A 142 14.15 9.74 -0.98
C HIS A 142 14.59 11.15 -0.66
N THR A 143 13.83 11.88 0.17
CA THR A 143 14.16 13.25 0.56
C THR A 143 13.72 13.54 1.99
N GLY A 144 14.41 14.47 2.65
CA GLY A 144 14.15 14.82 4.05
C GLY A 144 12.98 15.78 4.23
N PHE A 145 12.08 15.43 5.13
CA PHE A 145 11.04 16.33 5.64
C PHE A 145 11.16 16.41 7.16
N LYS A 146 11.14 17.65 7.69
CA LYS A 146 11.19 17.88 9.14
C LYS A 146 10.04 17.15 9.84
N GLY A 147 10.36 16.41 10.89
CA GLY A 147 9.38 15.66 11.69
C GLY A 147 9.08 14.24 11.16
N LEU A 148 9.45 13.88 9.95
CA LEU A 148 9.05 12.60 9.33
C LEU A 148 10.16 11.53 9.35
N SER A 149 11.18 11.63 10.19
CA SER A 149 12.32 10.71 10.18
C SER A 149 11.93 9.25 10.41
N VAL A 150 11.05 8.98 11.38
CA VAL A 150 10.57 7.61 11.67
C VAL A 150 9.71 7.08 10.52
N TYR A 151 8.76 7.88 10.05
CA TYR A 151 7.93 7.50 8.89
C TYR A 151 8.78 7.22 7.65
N ALA A 152 9.73 8.10 7.35
CA ALA A 152 10.66 7.92 6.24
C ALA A 152 11.48 6.63 6.37
N ALA A 153 11.95 6.30 7.59
CA ALA A 153 12.66 5.06 7.84
C ALA A 153 11.81 3.82 7.53
N THR A 154 10.51 3.82 7.91
CA THR A 154 9.61 2.71 7.55
C THR A 154 9.41 2.58 6.04
N LYS A 155 9.34 3.72 5.32
CA LYS A 155 9.15 3.73 3.88
C LYS A 155 10.42 3.34 3.11
N GLY A 156 11.58 3.74 3.57
CA GLY A 156 12.87 3.26 3.04
C GLY A 156 13.08 1.77 3.28
N ALA A 157 12.70 1.28 4.47
CA ALA A 157 12.78 -0.14 4.80
C ALA A 157 11.90 -1.01 3.89
N ILE A 158 10.66 -0.58 3.56
CA ILE A 158 9.78 -1.35 2.68
C ILE A 158 10.29 -1.38 1.23
N GLU A 159 10.97 -0.33 0.75
CA GLU A 159 11.60 -0.33 -0.56
C GLU A 159 12.77 -1.33 -0.62
N ALA A 160 13.65 -1.31 0.37
CA ALA A 160 14.74 -2.27 0.48
C ALA A 160 14.21 -3.72 0.56
N PHE A 161 13.13 -3.95 1.33
CA PHE A 161 12.46 -5.24 1.41
C PHE A 161 11.92 -5.69 0.05
N SER A 162 11.25 -4.80 -0.68
CA SER A 162 10.67 -5.08 -2.00
C SER A 162 11.73 -5.52 -3.03
N VAL A 163 12.88 -4.85 -3.05
CA VAL A 163 14.01 -5.22 -3.95
C VAL A 163 14.50 -6.63 -3.67
N ASN A 164 14.60 -7.01 -2.38
CA ASN A 164 15.03 -8.36 -2.00
C ASN A 164 13.98 -9.41 -2.35
N LEU A 165 12.68 -9.15 -2.12
CA LEU A 165 11.61 -10.03 -2.56
C LEU A 165 11.64 -10.31 -4.07
N ALA A 166 11.91 -9.28 -4.87
CA ALA A 166 12.05 -9.41 -6.33
C ALA A 166 13.17 -10.40 -6.70
N ARG A 167 14.29 -10.38 -5.97
CA ARG A 167 15.42 -11.30 -6.18
C ARG A 167 15.11 -12.72 -5.72
N GLU A 168 14.47 -12.87 -4.56
CA GLU A 168 14.16 -14.16 -3.97
C GLU A 168 13.11 -14.94 -4.77
N TRP A 169 12.08 -14.24 -5.25
CA TRP A 169 10.86 -14.87 -5.79
C TRP A 169 10.65 -14.67 -7.28
N GLY A 170 11.47 -13.86 -7.95
CA GLY A 170 11.33 -13.57 -9.38
C GLY A 170 11.34 -14.82 -10.27
N ARG A 171 12.19 -15.83 -9.96
CA ARG A 171 12.22 -17.10 -10.69
C ARG A 171 10.94 -17.96 -10.52
N LYS A 172 10.09 -17.61 -9.57
CA LYS A 172 8.76 -18.21 -9.37
C LYS A 172 7.64 -17.39 -10.01
N GLY A 173 7.98 -16.37 -10.81
CA GLY A 173 7.00 -15.50 -11.46
C GLY A 173 6.35 -14.49 -10.49
N ILE A 174 6.92 -14.28 -9.29
CA ILE A 174 6.38 -13.31 -8.33
C ILE A 174 7.22 -12.03 -8.41
N ARG A 175 6.58 -10.94 -8.82
CA ARG A 175 7.18 -9.61 -8.92
C ARG A 175 6.92 -8.80 -7.64
N SER A 176 7.82 -7.91 -7.30
CA SER A 176 7.65 -6.98 -6.16
C SER A 176 8.18 -5.61 -6.55
N ASN A 177 7.32 -4.58 -6.40
CA ASN A 177 7.64 -3.21 -6.76
C ASN A 177 7.06 -2.23 -5.73
N CYS A 178 7.59 -1.01 -5.71
CA CYS A 178 7.11 0.08 -4.89
C CYS A 178 6.53 1.20 -5.76
N ILE A 179 5.56 1.92 -5.19
CA ILE A 179 5.13 3.23 -5.66
C ILE A 179 5.46 4.22 -4.55
N ALA A 180 6.16 5.30 -4.88
CA ALA A 180 6.49 6.39 -3.96
C ALA A 180 5.67 7.64 -4.34
N PRO A 181 4.49 7.82 -3.72
CA PRO A 181 3.68 9.01 -3.94
C PRO A 181 4.37 10.27 -3.39
N GLY A 182 4.14 11.39 -4.08
CA GLY A 182 4.36 12.72 -3.57
C GLY A 182 3.25 13.18 -2.62
N PHE A 183 3.23 14.48 -2.37
CA PHE A 183 2.16 15.07 -1.56
C PHE A 183 0.80 14.95 -2.28
N MET A 184 -0.19 14.54 -1.52
CA MET A 184 -1.58 14.37 -1.99
C MET A 184 -2.54 15.07 -1.02
N LYS A 185 -3.63 15.63 -1.52
CA LYS A 185 -4.73 16.09 -0.66
C LYS A 185 -5.52 14.89 -0.15
N THR A 186 -5.28 14.54 1.11
CA THR A 186 -5.97 13.44 1.82
C THR A 186 -6.37 13.91 3.22
N SER A 187 -7.11 13.11 3.96
CA SER A 187 -7.39 13.37 5.37
C SER A 187 -6.13 13.54 6.23
N MET A 188 -5.03 12.94 5.82
CA MET A 188 -3.72 13.05 6.49
C MET A 188 -3.09 14.44 6.35
N SER A 189 -3.44 15.20 5.31
CA SER A 189 -2.96 16.56 5.04
C SER A 189 -3.99 17.65 5.33
N ALA A 190 -5.14 17.30 5.88
CA ALA A 190 -6.26 18.24 6.08
C ALA A 190 -5.96 19.35 7.11
N SER A 191 -4.95 19.16 7.98
CA SER A 191 -4.54 20.17 8.98
C SER A 191 -3.61 21.25 8.43
N LEU A 192 -3.17 21.15 7.16
CA LEU A 192 -2.29 22.14 6.53
C LEU A 192 -3.13 23.32 6.00
N GLY A 193 -2.72 24.54 6.36
CA GLY A 193 -3.34 25.76 5.80
C GLY A 193 -2.99 26.00 4.33
N ASP A 194 -3.80 26.84 3.65
CA ASP A 194 -3.66 27.10 2.21
C ASP A 194 -2.26 27.60 1.81
N GLU A 195 -1.65 28.46 2.62
CA GLU A 195 -0.27 28.95 2.37
C GLU A 195 0.76 27.82 2.34
N ALA A 196 0.65 26.84 3.26
CA ALA A 196 1.54 25.68 3.29
C ALA A 196 1.29 24.78 2.08
N LEU A 197 0.03 24.58 1.70
CA LEU A 197 -0.34 23.83 0.50
C LEU A 197 0.20 24.47 -0.77
N ASP A 198 0.12 25.80 -0.88
CA ASP A 198 0.66 26.53 -2.03
C ASP A 198 2.19 26.43 -2.11
N LYS A 199 2.89 26.53 -0.99
CA LYS A 199 4.34 26.31 -0.94
C LYS A 199 4.73 24.91 -1.41
N ILE A 200 3.98 23.90 -1.01
CA ILE A 200 4.22 22.50 -1.44
C ILE A 200 3.95 22.37 -2.95
N ARG A 201 2.84 22.88 -3.43
CA ARG A 201 2.44 22.84 -4.84
C ARG A 201 3.50 23.53 -5.73
N ASN A 202 3.95 24.70 -5.34
CA ASN A 202 4.91 25.50 -6.11
C ASN A 202 6.32 24.85 -6.17
N ARG A 203 6.61 23.85 -5.36
CA ARG A 203 7.84 23.06 -5.43
C ARG A 203 7.77 21.91 -6.44
N THR A 204 6.58 21.55 -6.92
CA THR A 204 6.43 20.49 -7.91
C THR A 204 6.63 21.03 -9.32
N SER A 205 7.32 20.28 -10.18
CA SER A 205 7.56 20.69 -11.58
C SER A 205 6.27 20.85 -12.38
N LEU A 206 5.22 20.07 -12.05
CA LEU A 206 3.92 20.17 -12.73
C LEU A 206 2.97 21.20 -12.10
N GLY A 207 3.37 21.91 -11.03
CA GLY A 207 2.53 22.90 -10.35
C GLY A 207 1.27 22.32 -9.70
N LYS A 208 1.23 21.01 -9.41
CA LYS A 208 0.08 20.31 -8.84
C LYS A 208 0.51 19.22 -7.85
N PHE A 209 -0.42 18.78 -7.02
CA PHE A 209 -0.23 17.59 -6.19
C PHE A 209 -0.36 16.30 -7.00
N ALA A 210 0.19 15.20 -6.49
CA ALA A 210 -0.06 13.88 -7.04
C ALA A 210 -1.55 13.52 -6.88
N ASP A 211 -2.15 12.94 -7.92
CA ASP A 211 -3.55 12.52 -7.91
C ASP A 211 -3.66 11.07 -7.39
N LEU A 212 -4.67 10.82 -6.56
CA LEU A 212 -4.98 9.46 -6.08
C LEU A 212 -5.23 8.49 -7.23
N LYS A 213 -5.84 8.98 -8.31
CA LYS A 213 -6.11 8.20 -9.52
C LYS A 213 -4.83 7.76 -10.22
N ASP A 214 -3.81 8.64 -10.28
CA ASP A 214 -2.53 8.29 -10.90
C ASP A 214 -1.80 7.19 -10.12
N ILE A 215 -1.89 7.22 -8.78
CA ILE A 215 -1.36 6.16 -7.92
C ILE A 215 -2.13 4.84 -8.15
N ALA A 216 -3.47 4.92 -8.23
CA ALA A 216 -4.31 3.74 -8.46
C ALA A 216 -4.04 3.10 -9.83
N ASN A 217 -3.89 3.91 -10.87
CA ASN A 217 -3.54 3.45 -12.22
C ASN A 217 -2.17 2.76 -12.24
N ALA A 218 -1.18 3.33 -11.56
CA ALA A 218 0.15 2.73 -11.47
C ALA A 218 0.14 1.41 -10.68
N ALA A 219 -0.65 1.32 -9.61
CA ALA A 219 -0.83 0.08 -8.87
C ALA A 219 -1.48 -1.00 -9.74
N ALA A 220 -2.53 -0.65 -10.48
CA ALA A 220 -3.18 -1.56 -11.42
C ALA A 220 -2.23 -2.01 -12.56
N PHE A 221 -1.43 -1.07 -13.10
CA PHE A 221 -0.40 -1.38 -14.09
C PHE A 221 0.64 -2.36 -13.53
N LEU A 222 1.19 -2.11 -12.35
CA LEU A 222 2.17 -3.00 -11.72
C LEU A 222 1.59 -4.37 -11.34
N LEU A 223 0.30 -4.47 -11.11
CA LEU A 223 -0.40 -5.74 -10.92
C LEU A 223 -0.69 -6.46 -12.23
N SER A 224 -0.70 -5.77 -13.37
CA SER A 224 -1.07 -6.34 -14.67
C SER A 224 0.10 -7.07 -15.35
N GLU A 225 -0.22 -7.79 -16.43
CA GLU A 225 0.77 -8.43 -17.31
C GLU A 225 1.55 -7.42 -18.17
N GLN A 226 1.04 -6.19 -18.32
CA GLN A 226 1.75 -5.13 -19.03
C GLN A 226 3.07 -4.74 -18.37
N SER A 227 3.23 -5.07 -17.09
CA SER A 227 4.45 -4.85 -16.30
C SER A 227 5.24 -6.15 -16.03
N ALA A 228 5.09 -7.18 -16.87
CA ALA A 228 5.68 -8.51 -16.66
C ALA A 228 7.22 -8.49 -16.48
N SER A 229 7.90 -7.54 -17.08
CA SER A 229 9.37 -7.38 -16.96
C SER A 229 9.79 -6.34 -15.90
N ILE A 230 8.84 -5.81 -15.12
CA ILE A 230 9.10 -4.80 -14.09
C ILE A 230 9.06 -5.45 -12.71
N THR A 231 10.22 -5.53 -12.04
CA THR A 231 10.35 -6.02 -10.67
C THR A 231 11.55 -5.40 -9.96
N GLY A 232 11.47 -5.18 -8.65
CA GLY A 232 12.53 -4.58 -7.85
C GLY A 232 12.70 -3.08 -8.08
N THR A 233 11.68 -2.38 -8.57
CA THR A 233 11.74 -0.93 -8.83
C THR A 233 10.81 -0.14 -7.90
N THR A 234 11.13 1.14 -7.75
CA THR A 234 10.26 2.15 -7.14
C THR A 234 9.86 3.18 -8.20
N ILE A 235 8.57 3.31 -8.46
CA ILE A 235 8.01 4.33 -9.34
C ILE A 235 7.58 5.52 -8.50
N ARG A 236 8.16 6.70 -8.77
CA ARG A 236 7.74 7.95 -8.13
C ARG A 236 6.56 8.55 -8.88
N ILE A 237 5.54 8.97 -8.12
CA ILE A 237 4.36 9.69 -8.64
C ILE A 237 4.18 10.91 -7.75
N ASP A 238 4.96 11.95 -8.02
CA ASP A 238 5.16 13.09 -7.13
C ASP A 238 5.03 14.45 -7.81
N SER A 239 4.60 14.47 -9.07
CA SER A 239 4.51 15.68 -9.90
C SER A 239 5.83 16.40 -10.07
N GLY A 240 6.97 15.70 -9.94
CA GLY A 240 8.30 16.30 -10.01
C GLY A 240 8.64 17.12 -8.76
N SER A 241 8.36 16.57 -7.57
CA SER A 241 8.60 17.20 -6.27
C SER A 241 10.05 17.05 -5.79
N ILE A 242 10.71 15.97 -6.19
CA ILE A 242 12.12 15.65 -5.86
C ILE A 242 12.86 15.10 -7.06
#